data_c7e453d2653da578026c2fdaf0b69eb9
#
_entry.id   c7e453d2653da578026c2fdaf0b69eb9
#
_cell.length_a   1.000
_cell.length_b   1.000
_cell.length_c   1.000
_cell.angle_alpha   90.00
_cell.angle_beta   90.00
_cell.angle_gamma   90.00
#
_symmetry.space_group_name_H-M   'P 1'
#
loop_
_entity.id
_entity.type
_entity.pdbx_description
1 polymer ?
#
loop_
_entity_poly.entity_id
_entity_poly.type
_entity_poly.pdbx_seq_one_letter_code
_entity_poly.pdbx_strand_id
1 'polypeptide(L)'
;ESVWKALCILKERGQSGFVMIHDGARPFITDEILKRVYEQVQVQKACVVGMPVKDTIKLINKEKQIKESPDRSLVWQAQTPQAFELSLIVEAFERQLKEDCSHITDDAMVVEKQMGVPVYMVEGSYNNIKITTPEDLVIARAFLNV
;
A
#
# COMPACT_ATOMS: atom_id res chain seq x y z
N GLU A 1 14.16 1.29 -0.52
CA GLU A 1 15.42 0.71 -1.10
C GLU A 1 15.23 -0.73 -1.56
N SER A 2 14.65 -1.65 -0.76
CA SER A 2 14.47 -3.06 -1.12
C SER A 2 13.55 -3.26 -2.34
N VAL A 3 12.42 -2.55 -2.38
CA VAL A 3 11.48 -2.59 -3.51
C VAL A 3 12.18 -2.18 -4.80
N TRP A 4 12.90 -1.06 -4.79
CA TRP A 4 13.62 -0.58 -5.97
C TRP A 4 14.62 -1.60 -6.52
N LYS A 5 15.40 -2.24 -5.65
CA LYS A 5 16.34 -3.29 -6.08
C LYS A 5 15.64 -4.45 -6.79
N ALA A 6 14.48 -4.88 -6.28
CA ALA A 6 13.68 -5.93 -6.91
C ALA A 6 13.13 -5.47 -8.28
N LEU A 7 12.62 -4.25 -8.37
CA LEU A 7 12.13 -3.68 -9.64
C LEU A 7 13.23 -3.58 -10.70
N CYS A 8 14.45 -3.18 -10.32
CA CYS A 8 15.61 -3.16 -11.22
C CYS A 8 15.90 -4.55 -11.81
N ILE A 9 15.89 -5.60 -10.98
CA ILE A 9 16.13 -6.98 -11.43
C ILE A 9 15.05 -7.41 -12.43
N LEU A 10 13.77 -7.10 -12.17
CA LEU A 10 12.68 -7.43 -13.08
C LEU A 10 12.83 -6.70 -14.41
N LYS A 11 13.19 -5.42 -14.38
CA LYS A 11 13.47 -4.62 -15.58
C LYS A 11 14.64 -5.18 -16.39
N GLU A 12 15.77 -5.48 -15.74
CA GLU A 12 16.97 -6.04 -16.38
C GLU A 12 16.69 -7.40 -17.05
N ARG A 13 15.77 -8.19 -16.49
CA ARG A 13 15.33 -9.46 -17.05
C ARG A 13 14.29 -9.31 -18.16
N GLY A 14 13.94 -8.10 -18.57
CA GLY A 14 12.94 -7.83 -19.58
C GLY A 14 11.53 -8.30 -19.20
N GLN A 15 11.21 -8.37 -17.91
CA GLN A 15 9.89 -8.77 -17.44
C GLN A 15 8.86 -7.68 -17.73
N SER A 16 7.62 -8.09 -17.92
CA SER A 16 6.45 -7.21 -18.16
C SER A 16 5.25 -7.71 -17.37
N GLY A 17 4.15 -6.97 -17.38
CA GLY A 17 2.93 -7.31 -16.69
C GLY A 17 2.79 -6.52 -15.38
N PHE A 18 2.36 -7.19 -14.31
CA PHE A 18 2.03 -6.54 -13.02
C PHE A 18 2.91 -7.06 -11.89
N VAL A 19 3.18 -6.19 -10.93
CA VAL A 19 3.90 -6.51 -9.70
C VAL A 19 3.00 -6.24 -8.50
N MET A 20 3.03 -7.13 -7.52
CA MET A 20 2.41 -6.94 -6.21
C MET A 20 3.51 -6.82 -5.16
N ILE A 21 3.55 -5.70 -4.46
CA ILE A 21 4.51 -5.41 -3.39
C ILE A 21 3.81 -5.67 -2.07
N HIS A 22 4.33 -6.63 -1.30
CA HIS A 22 3.68 -7.06 -0.07
C HIS A 22 4.64 -7.05 1.12
N ASP A 23 4.16 -6.53 2.25
CA ASP A 23 4.87 -6.57 3.53
C ASP A 23 4.99 -8.00 4.04
N GLY A 24 6.20 -8.52 4.22
CA GLY A 24 6.42 -9.83 4.84
C GLY A 24 5.90 -9.93 6.28
N ALA A 25 5.61 -8.81 6.92
CA ALA A 25 5.01 -8.73 8.25
C ALA A 25 3.46 -8.79 8.25
N ARG A 26 2.80 -9.03 7.11
CA ARG A 26 1.34 -9.23 6.99
C ARG A 26 1.00 -10.66 6.59
N PRO A 27 1.02 -11.62 7.51
CA PRO A 27 0.86 -13.04 7.17
C PRO A 27 -0.58 -13.45 6.87
N PHE A 28 -1.58 -12.58 7.09
CA PHE A 28 -3.00 -12.92 6.95
C PHE A 28 -3.61 -12.45 5.62
N ILE A 29 -2.79 -12.36 4.57
CA ILE A 29 -3.28 -12.17 3.20
C ILE A 29 -4.03 -13.42 2.75
N THR A 30 -5.14 -13.25 2.04
CA THR A 30 -5.96 -14.37 1.53
C THR A 30 -5.99 -14.37 0.00
N ASP A 31 -6.31 -15.54 -0.57
CA ASP A 31 -6.44 -15.71 -2.02
C ASP A 31 -7.52 -14.80 -2.61
N GLU A 32 -8.62 -14.56 -1.87
CA GLU A 32 -9.69 -13.67 -2.30
C GLU A 32 -9.21 -12.21 -2.43
N ILE A 33 -8.35 -11.74 -1.51
CA ILE A 33 -7.76 -10.41 -1.59
C ILE A 33 -6.82 -10.35 -2.79
N LEU A 34 -5.94 -11.33 -2.96
CA LEU A 34 -5.00 -11.40 -4.08
C LEU A 34 -5.74 -11.40 -5.43
N LYS A 35 -6.84 -12.15 -5.53
CA LYS A 35 -7.66 -12.20 -6.75
C LYS A 35 -8.27 -10.83 -7.06
N ARG A 36 -8.90 -10.16 -6.07
CA ARG A 36 -9.45 -8.81 -6.27
C ARG A 36 -8.38 -7.81 -6.73
N VAL A 37 -7.20 -7.85 -6.09
CA VAL A 37 -6.06 -7.00 -6.47
C VAL A 37 -5.62 -7.27 -7.90
N TYR A 38 -5.51 -8.54 -8.28
CA TYR A 38 -5.09 -8.93 -9.63
C TYR A 38 -6.10 -8.47 -10.70
N GLU A 39 -7.38 -8.66 -10.45
CA GLU A 39 -8.44 -8.19 -11.34
C GLU A 39 -8.44 -6.65 -11.48
N GLN A 40 -8.28 -5.95 -10.35
CA GLN A 40 -8.28 -4.49 -10.33
C GLN A 40 -7.05 -3.90 -11.04
N VAL A 41 -5.84 -4.43 -10.79
CA VAL A 41 -4.61 -3.86 -11.39
C VAL A 41 -4.57 -4.01 -12.90
N GLN A 42 -5.19 -5.05 -13.46
CA GLN A 42 -5.28 -5.23 -14.91
C GLN A 42 -6.10 -4.11 -15.58
N VAL A 43 -7.09 -3.57 -14.89
CA VAL A 43 -7.95 -2.50 -15.41
C VAL A 43 -7.37 -1.12 -15.09
N GLN A 44 -6.95 -0.92 -13.85
CA GLN A 44 -6.58 0.41 -13.32
C GLN A 44 -5.08 0.69 -13.35
N LYS A 45 -4.24 -0.32 -13.56
CA LYS A 45 -2.77 -0.26 -13.61
C LYS A 45 -2.08 0.07 -12.28
N ALA A 46 -2.80 0.61 -11.31
CA ALA A 46 -2.30 0.95 -9.97
C ALA A 46 -3.42 0.81 -8.94
N CYS A 47 -3.20 0.00 -7.91
CA CYS A 47 -4.15 -0.15 -6.82
C CYS A 47 -3.46 -0.57 -5.51
N VAL A 48 -4.12 -0.27 -4.39
CA VAL A 48 -3.64 -0.50 -3.03
C VAL A 48 -4.74 -1.17 -2.21
N VAL A 49 -4.38 -2.24 -1.52
CA VAL A 49 -5.27 -2.85 -0.54
C VAL A 49 -5.43 -1.94 0.67
N GLY A 50 -6.65 -1.82 1.17
CA GLY A 50 -6.91 -1.06 2.39
C GLY A 50 -8.27 -1.34 2.98
N MET A 51 -8.55 -0.70 4.12
CA MET A 51 -9.83 -0.78 4.82
C MET A 51 -10.28 0.61 5.24
N PRO A 52 -11.59 0.89 5.24
CA PRO A 52 -12.13 2.11 5.86
C PRO A 52 -11.68 2.20 7.32
N VAL A 53 -11.38 3.41 7.80
CA VAL A 53 -11.09 3.61 9.22
C VAL A 53 -12.35 3.39 10.07
N LYS A 54 -12.19 2.74 11.24
CA LYS A 54 -13.30 2.53 12.18
C LYS A 54 -13.48 3.71 13.11
N ASP A 55 -12.38 4.34 13.53
CA ASP A 55 -12.40 5.45 14.48
C ASP A 55 -12.54 6.81 13.79
N THR A 56 -12.97 7.81 14.55
CA THR A 56 -12.98 9.20 14.08
C THR A 56 -11.54 9.72 13.99
N ILE A 57 -11.13 10.16 12.79
CA ILE A 57 -9.81 10.72 12.54
C ILE A 57 -9.82 12.22 12.76
N LYS A 58 -8.76 12.72 13.38
CA LYS A 58 -8.48 14.16 13.57
C LYS A 58 -7.12 14.49 12.97
N LEU A 59 -7.07 15.45 12.06
CA LEU A 59 -5.81 16.04 11.63
C LEU A 59 -5.43 17.15 12.63
N ILE A 60 -4.19 17.12 13.10
CA ILE A 60 -3.70 18.05 14.14
C ILE A 60 -2.48 18.84 13.64
N ASN A 61 -2.19 19.97 14.28
CA ASN A 61 -0.94 20.69 14.13
C ASN A 61 0.14 20.17 15.11
N LYS A 62 1.34 20.78 15.08
CA LYS A 62 2.46 20.41 15.97
C LYS A 62 2.15 20.62 17.46
N GLU A 63 1.26 21.54 17.77
CA GLU A 63 0.78 21.86 19.12
C GLU A 63 -0.39 20.95 19.56
N LYS A 64 -0.71 19.90 18.77
CA LYS A 64 -1.80 18.94 19.01
C LYS A 64 -3.22 19.55 18.98
N GLN A 65 -3.38 20.72 18.40
CA GLN A 65 -4.71 21.32 18.18
C GLN A 65 -5.35 20.70 16.94
N ILE A 66 -6.64 20.39 17.01
CA ILE A 66 -7.41 19.85 15.89
C ILE A 66 -7.50 20.92 14.80
N LYS A 67 -7.02 20.59 13.60
CA LYS A 67 -7.17 21.41 12.38
C LYS A 67 -8.39 21.02 11.57
N GLU A 68 -8.61 19.74 11.45
CA GLU A 68 -9.64 19.21 10.57
C GLU A 68 -10.18 17.88 11.12
N SER A 69 -11.44 17.62 10.83
CA SER A 69 -12.10 16.34 11.07
C SER A 69 -12.61 15.82 9.71
N PRO A 70 -11.82 15.02 9.00
CA PRO A 70 -12.19 14.54 7.68
C PRO A 70 -13.44 13.65 7.74
N ASP A 71 -14.20 13.62 6.65
CA ASP A 71 -15.31 12.67 6.51
C ASP A 71 -14.75 11.24 6.56
N ARG A 72 -15.11 10.51 7.62
CA ARG A 72 -14.65 9.13 7.85
C ARG A 72 -14.96 8.18 6.69
N SER A 73 -16.04 8.42 5.96
CA SER A 73 -16.42 7.58 4.82
C SER A 73 -15.40 7.62 3.68
N LEU A 74 -14.57 8.66 3.63
CA LEU A 74 -13.53 8.87 2.62
C LEU A 74 -12.11 8.55 3.13
N VAL A 75 -11.98 8.10 4.38
CA VAL A 75 -10.66 7.81 4.98
C VAL A 75 -10.43 6.31 5.06
N TRP A 76 -9.34 5.86 4.45
CA TRP A 76 -8.93 4.47 4.42
C TRP A 76 -7.53 4.29 5.00
N GLN A 77 -7.31 3.15 5.64
CA GLN A 77 -5.99 2.70 6.06
C GLN A 77 -5.38 1.85 4.95
N ALA A 78 -4.27 2.31 4.38
CA ALA A 78 -3.53 1.53 3.39
C ALA A 78 -2.91 0.28 4.03
N GLN A 79 -3.02 -0.81 3.31
CA GLN A 79 -2.39 -2.09 3.63
C GLN A 79 -1.49 -2.50 2.45
N THR A 80 -1.06 -3.73 2.42
CA THR A 80 -0.46 -4.37 1.26
C THR A 80 -1.20 -5.69 0.95
N PRO A 81 -1.16 -6.17 -0.33
CA PRO A 81 -0.29 -5.72 -1.41
C PRO A 81 -0.68 -4.36 -2.00
N GLN A 82 0.32 -3.67 -2.52
CA GLN A 82 0.19 -2.57 -3.45
C GLN A 82 0.58 -3.10 -4.83
N ALA A 83 -0.27 -2.93 -5.82
CA ALA A 83 -0.10 -3.56 -7.13
C ALA A 83 -0.06 -2.52 -8.25
N PHE A 84 0.86 -2.74 -9.18
CA PHE A 84 1.13 -1.81 -10.26
C PHE A 84 1.48 -2.52 -11.56
N GLU A 85 1.20 -1.89 -12.70
CA GLU A 85 1.87 -2.25 -13.95
C GLU A 85 3.38 -2.02 -13.76
N LEU A 86 4.20 -3.02 -14.15
CA LEU A 86 5.64 -3.00 -13.87
C LEU A 86 6.34 -1.79 -14.49
N SER A 87 6.00 -1.44 -15.72
CA SER A 87 6.57 -0.26 -16.39
C SER A 87 6.24 1.03 -15.67
N LEU A 88 5.01 1.18 -15.18
CA LEU A 88 4.53 2.36 -14.46
C LEU A 88 5.31 2.59 -13.16
N ILE A 89 5.42 1.55 -12.32
CA ILE A 89 6.10 1.69 -11.02
C ILE A 89 7.61 1.88 -11.18
N VAL A 90 8.23 1.23 -12.17
CA VAL A 90 9.66 1.41 -12.46
C VAL A 90 9.94 2.84 -12.87
N GLU A 91 9.16 3.40 -13.81
CA GLU A 91 9.31 4.79 -14.26
C GLU A 91 9.09 5.78 -13.11
N ALA A 92 8.07 5.53 -12.27
CA ALA A 92 7.80 6.36 -11.10
C ALA A 92 9.00 6.40 -10.14
N PHE A 93 9.61 5.25 -9.84
CA PHE A 93 10.81 5.19 -9.00
C PHE A 93 12.03 5.86 -9.64
N GLU A 94 12.24 5.69 -10.95
CA GLU A 94 13.35 6.35 -11.67
C GLU A 94 13.25 7.88 -11.61
N ARG A 95 12.04 8.42 -11.61
CA ARG A 95 11.80 9.86 -11.43
C ARG A 95 12.01 10.27 -9.97
N GLN A 96 11.41 9.53 -9.02
CA GLN A 96 11.47 9.86 -7.59
C GLN A 96 12.89 9.87 -7.04
N LEU A 97 13.76 8.96 -7.50
CA LEU A 97 15.15 8.88 -7.03
C LEU A 97 16.02 10.11 -7.39
N LYS A 98 15.52 10.98 -8.27
CA LYS A 98 16.16 12.25 -8.60
C LYS A 98 15.72 13.41 -7.69
N GLU A 99 14.78 13.15 -6.79
CA GLU A 99 14.18 14.13 -5.89
C GLU A 99 14.33 13.71 -4.42
N ASP A 100 13.88 14.59 -3.51
CA ASP A 100 13.82 14.26 -2.08
C ASP A 100 12.74 13.20 -1.81
N CYS A 101 13.17 12.10 -1.15
CA CYS A 101 12.32 10.98 -0.77
C CYS A 101 11.82 11.04 0.67
N SER A 102 12.13 12.11 1.43
CA SER A 102 11.87 12.19 2.89
C SER A 102 10.39 12.07 3.30
N HIS A 103 9.48 12.39 2.39
CA HIS A 103 8.04 12.38 2.64
C HIS A 103 7.31 11.16 2.04
N ILE A 104 8.03 10.25 1.39
CA ILE A 104 7.43 9.06 0.77
C ILE A 104 7.30 7.97 1.83
N THR A 105 6.08 7.54 2.08
CA THR A 105 5.76 6.51 3.09
C THR A 105 5.39 5.16 2.48
N ASP A 106 4.93 5.12 1.23
CA ASP A 106 4.58 3.90 0.51
C ASP A 106 4.81 4.02 -1.02
N ASP A 107 4.65 2.89 -1.72
CA ASP A 107 4.90 2.81 -3.15
C ASP A 107 3.82 3.53 -3.97
N ALA A 108 2.59 3.60 -3.48
CA ALA A 108 1.50 4.31 -4.13
C ALA A 108 1.78 5.82 -4.21
N MET A 109 2.32 6.42 -3.13
CA MET A 109 2.70 7.84 -3.13
C MET A 109 3.76 8.15 -4.20
N VAL A 110 4.65 7.20 -4.50
CA VAL A 110 5.64 7.38 -5.58
C VAL A 110 4.92 7.50 -6.92
N VAL A 111 3.96 6.62 -7.19
CA VAL A 111 3.18 6.66 -8.44
C VAL A 111 2.32 7.91 -8.54
N GLU A 112 1.57 8.25 -7.49
CA GLU A 112 0.72 9.44 -7.45
C GLU A 112 1.53 10.71 -7.73
N LYS A 113 2.66 10.87 -7.04
CA LYS A 113 3.51 12.06 -7.13
C LYS A 113 4.20 12.19 -8.49
N GLN A 114 4.78 11.09 -8.99
CA GLN A 114 5.66 11.13 -10.16
C GLN A 114 4.93 10.95 -11.49
N MET A 115 3.81 10.24 -11.48
CA MET A 115 3.10 9.89 -12.71
C MET A 115 1.78 10.67 -12.86
N GLY A 116 1.24 11.24 -11.78
CA GLY A 116 -0.04 11.97 -11.82
C GLY A 116 -1.22 11.08 -12.24
N VAL A 117 -1.10 9.76 -12.10
CA VAL A 117 -2.18 8.82 -12.40
C VAL A 117 -2.93 8.44 -11.13
N PRO A 118 -4.24 8.16 -11.21
CA PRO A 118 -5.00 7.74 -10.05
C PRO A 118 -4.56 6.35 -9.56
N VAL A 119 -4.47 6.19 -8.24
CA VAL A 119 -4.28 4.89 -7.58
C VAL A 119 -5.59 4.53 -6.88
N TYR A 120 -6.07 3.31 -7.07
CA TYR A 120 -7.39 2.88 -6.61
C TYR A 120 -7.29 2.02 -5.35
N MET A 121 -8.21 2.24 -4.40
CA MET A 121 -8.32 1.38 -3.23
C MET A 121 -9.04 0.08 -3.59
N VAL A 122 -8.51 -1.03 -3.07
CA VAL A 122 -9.12 -2.37 -3.12
C VAL A 122 -9.42 -2.81 -1.70
N GLU A 123 -10.65 -3.25 -1.45
CA GLU A 123 -11.04 -3.72 -0.13
C GLU A 123 -10.22 -4.95 0.29
N GLY A 124 -9.54 -4.83 1.42
CA GLY A 124 -8.72 -5.85 2.05
C GLY A 124 -9.46 -6.64 3.12
N SER A 125 -8.84 -6.73 4.29
CA SER A 125 -9.42 -7.31 5.50
C SER A 125 -8.86 -6.61 6.73
N TYR A 126 -9.67 -6.44 7.78
CA TYR A 126 -9.17 -6.00 9.07
C TYR A 126 -8.23 -7.02 9.73
N ASN A 127 -8.29 -8.28 9.29
CA ASN A 127 -7.37 -9.32 9.75
C ASN A 127 -6.01 -9.24 9.05
N ASN A 128 -5.87 -8.53 7.94
CA ASN A 128 -4.60 -8.33 7.23
C ASN A 128 -3.72 -7.28 7.96
N ILE A 129 -3.52 -7.51 9.27
CA ILE A 129 -2.71 -6.65 10.14
C ILE A 129 -1.22 -6.75 9.79
N LYS A 130 -0.47 -5.69 10.08
CA LYS A 130 0.99 -5.69 10.05
C LYS A 130 1.51 -5.98 11.45
N ILE A 131 2.23 -7.08 11.61
CA ILE A 131 2.82 -7.48 12.90
C ILE A 131 4.12 -6.70 13.08
N THR A 132 4.09 -5.69 13.95
CA THR A 132 5.22 -4.78 14.22
C THR A 132 5.54 -4.64 15.71
N THR A 133 4.60 -5.00 16.57
CA THR A 133 4.74 -4.90 18.03
C THR A 133 4.43 -6.25 18.69
N PRO A 134 4.85 -6.46 19.97
CA PRO A 134 4.47 -7.66 20.73
C PRO A 134 2.95 -7.83 20.87
N GLU A 135 2.20 -6.74 20.98
CA GLU A 135 0.73 -6.74 21.07
C GLU A 135 0.11 -7.31 19.80
N ASP A 136 0.67 -6.98 18.62
CA ASP A 136 0.21 -7.52 17.34
C ASP A 136 0.32 -9.04 17.27
N LEU A 137 1.32 -9.63 17.94
CA LEU A 137 1.47 -11.09 18.03
C LEU A 137 0.33 -11.73 18.83
N VAL A 138 -0.18 -11.06 19.86
CA VAL A 138 -1.34 -11.56 20.64
C VAL A 138 -2.57 -11.58 19.75
N ILE A 139 -2.81 -10.51 19.00
CA ILE A 139 -3.92 -10.40 18.04
C ILE A 139 -3.77 -11.47 16.94
N ALA A 140 -2.56 -11.60 16.38
CA ALA A 140 -2.28 -12.60 15.34
C ALA A 140 -2.57 -14.04 15.81
N ARG A 141 -2.20 -14.38 17.04
CA ARG A 141 -2.51 -15.68 17.63
C ARG A 141 -4.01 -15.91 17.77
N ALA A 142 -4.78 -14.87 18.11
CA ALA A 142 -6.24 -14.99 18.20
C ALA A 142 -6.87 -15.33 16.84
N PHE A 143 -6.32 -14.80 15.73
CA PHE A 143 -6.80 -15.13 14.38
C PHE A 143 -6.51 -16.58 13.96
N LEU A 144 -5.49 -17.20 14.53
CA LEU A 144 -5.14 -18.60 14.23
C LEU A 144 -5.95 -19.62 15.05
N ASN A 145 -6.58 -19.20 16.14
CA ASN A 145 -7.31 -20.06 17.07
C ASN A 145 -8.84 -20.05 16.83
N VAL A 146 -9.28 -19.58 15.66
CA VAL A 146 -10.70 -19.55 15.25
C VAL A 146 -11.06 -20.77 14.42
#